data_bacb76f1a0c057ec537581bbe2a91fbd
#
_entry.id   bacb76f1a0c057ec537581bbe2a91fbd
#
_cell.length_a   1.000
_cell.length_b   1.000
_cell.length_c   1.000
_cell.angle_alpha   90.00
_cell.angle_beta   90.00
_cell.angle_gamma   90.00
#
_symmetry.space_group_name_H-M   'P 1'
#
loop_
_entity.id
_entity.type
_entity.pdbx_description
1 polymer ?
#
loop_
_entity_poly.entity_id
_entity_poly.type
_entity_poly.pdbx_seq_one_letter_code
_entity_poly.pdbx_strand_id
1 'polypeptide(L)'
;MCGIFAYVNYGVPTKQKAIVDKLLNGLRRLEYRGYDSAGIAIDNGPTLDELQPIVLKETGKIDRLTEHVNGKENLNGDLFFENHCGIGHTRWATHGPPAPRNSHPHTSDASNEFLVVHNGIITNHQALREMLERKGFVFESETDTEVIPKLTKYLYEKFHTRVTFRQLVMEVVRQLQGAFALIFKSSHYPGELVAAKRGSPLLLGIVEDTHANAPHAVLTSEGFKTSKEGPIGDEAPRDNGGKRQKAVKNHVEYYFASDASAMVEHTKRVLHLEDDDVAHLHNGGYGIYRMEKSKPTSGTSSPVHYEPTVQSAEVERTVETLQMEVEQIMKGSFKHFMQKEIHEQPESMVQTMRGRMVTCDEGKTAER
;
A
#
# COMPACT_ATOMS: atom_id res chain seq x y z
N MET A 1 -1.35 -17.87 -0.80
CA MET A 1 -1.19 -16.52 -0.19
C MET A 1 -0.98 -15.52 -1.31
N CYS A 2 -1.64 -14.37 -1.26
CA CYS A 2 -1.55 -13.33 -2.28
C CYS A 2 -0.29 -12.47 -2.13
N GLY A 3 0.06 -11.69 -3.17
CA GLY A 3 1.17 -10.74 -3.17
C GLY A 3 0.73 -9.31 -3.45
N ILE A 4 1.13 -8.37 -2.61
CA ILE A 4 0.94 -6.92 -2.82
C ILE A 4 2.28 -6.29 -3.19
N PHE A 5 2.27 -5.43 -4.21
CA PHE A 5 3.37 -4.55 -4.53
C PHE A 5 2.85 -3.18 -4.96
N ALA A 6 3.44 -2.12 -4.43
CA ALA A 6 3.12 -0.75 -4.85
C ALA A 6 4.38 0.09 -4.99
N TYR A 7 4.30 1.10 -5.85
CA TYR A 7 5.37 2.04 -6.14
C TYR A 7 4.84 3.47 -6.13
N VAL A 8 5.57 4.35 -5.48
CA VAL A 8 5.29 5.79 -5.43
C VAL A 8 6.59 6.55 -5.67
N ASN A 9 6.55 7.57 -6.54
CA ASN A 9 7.65 8.52 -6.69
C ASN A 9 7.17 9.95 -6.40
N TYR A 10 8.08 10.72 -5.79
CA TYR A 10 7.90 12.15 -5.55
C TYR A 10 9.11 12.92 -6.05
N GLY A 11 8.90 13.85 -6.97
CA GLY A 11 9.94 14.68 -7.54
C GLY A 11 10.98 13.92 -8.38
N VAL A 12 10.75 12.64 -8.69
CA VAL A 12 11.62 11.79 -9.52
C VAL A 12 10.94 11.57 -10.86
N PRO A 13 11.29 12.34 -11.93
CA PRO A 13 10.65 12.18 -13.22
C PRO A 13 10.84 10.76 -13.75
N THR A 14 9.76 10.00 -13.85
CA THR A 14 9.79 8.60 -14.24
C THR A 14 8.83 8.36 -15.40
N LYS A 15 9.29 7.66 -16.44
CA LYS A 15 8.43 7.25 -17.56
C LYS A 15 7.38 6.26 -17.12
N GLN A 16 6.14 6.38 -17.64
CA GLN A 16 5.06 5.44 -17.37
C GLN A 16 5.47 3.97 -17.60
N LYS A 17 6.19 3.71 -18.69
CA LYS A 17 6.72 2.37 -18.96
C LYS A 17 7.61 1.85 -17.83
N ALA A 18 8.53 2.67 -17.32
CA ALA A 18 9.41 2.26 -16.22
C ALA A 18 8.64 2.00 -14.92
N ILE A 19 7.57 2.76 -14.67
CA ILE A 19 6.66 2.54 -13.53
C ILE A 19 5.95 1.19 -13.67
N VAL A 20 5.39 0.92 -14.84
CA VAL A 20 4.73 -0.36 -15.15
C VAL A 20 5.72 -1.52 -15.02
N ASP A 21 6.93 -1.40 -15.56
CA ASP A 21 7.97 -2.42 -15.47
C ASP A 21 8.36 -2.70 -14.00
N LYS A 22 8.49 -1.66 -13.15
CA LYS A 22 8.72 -1.82 -11.71
C LYS A 22 7.59 -2.61 -11.04
N LEU A 23 6.33 -2.27 -11.33
CA LEU A 23 5.16 -2.96 -10.77
C LEU A 23 5.12 -4.43 -11.20
N LEU A 24 5.25 -4.70 -12.51
CA LEU A 24 5.22 -6.06 -13.05
C LEU A 24 6.39 -6.91 -12.53
N ASN A 25 7.59 -6.35 -12.39
CA ASN A 25 8.73 -7.05 -11.82
C ASN A 25 8.54 -7.37 -10.33
N GLY A 26 8.04 -6.41 -9.54
CA GLY A 26 7.69 -6.65 -8.14
C GLY A 26 6.65 -7.76 -7.99
N LEU A 27 5.59 -7.74 -8.82
CA LEU A 27 4.58 -8.80 -8.82
C LEU A 27 5.14 -10.14 -9.28
N ARG A 28 6.07 -10.18 -10.25
CA ARG A 28 6.74 -11.41 -10.68
C ARG A 28 7.53 -12.05 -9.55
N ARG A 29 8.15 -11.25 -8.67
CA ARG A 29 8.81 -11.74 -7.44
C ARG A 29 7.84 -12.35 -6.44
N LEU A 30 6.57 -11.95 -6.49
CA LEU A 30 5.51 -12.43 -5.61
C LEU A 30 4.66 -13.57 -6.21
N GLU A 31 4.92 -13.96 -7.46
CA GLU A 31 4.13 -14.97 -8.17
C GLU A 31 4.15 -16.34 -7.47
N TYR A 32 5.20 -16.67 -6.71
CA TYR A 32 5.25 -17.87 -5.90
C TYR A 32 4.16 -17.91 -4.80
N ARG A 33 3.61 -16.74 -4.43
CA ARG A 33 2.53 -16.61 -3.44
C ARG A 33 1.14 -16.69 -4.07
N GLY A 34 1.00 -16.36 -5.36
CA GLY A 34 -0.28 -16.40 -6.06
C GLY A 34 -0.07 -16.21 -7.55
N TYR A 35 -0.77 -17.02 -8.35
CA TYR A 35 -0.64 -17.04 -9.81
C TYR A 35 -1.96 -17.29 -10.55
N ASP A 36 -3.09 -17.17 -9.85
CA ASP A 36 -4.44 -17.37 -10.44
C ASP A 36 -4.87 -16.19 -11.28
N SER A 37 -4.51 -15.03 -10.84
CA SER A 37 -4.76 -13.77 -11.54
C SER A 37 -3.88 -12.67 -10.97
N ALA A 38 -3.69 -11.62 -11.76
CA ALA A 38 -2.95 -10.46 -11.35
C ALA A 38 -3.56 -9.18 -11.91
N GLY A 39 -3.21 -8.05 -11.32
CA GLY A 39 -3.61 -6.76 -11.87
C GLY A 39 -2.82 -5.62 -11.25
N ILE A 40 -2.85 -4.50 -11.97
CA ILE A 40 -2.23 -3.24 -11.57
C ILE A 40 -3.23 -2.10 -11.74
N ALA A 41 -3.05 -1.06 -10.95
CA ALA A 41 -3.66 0.25 -11.19
C ALA A 41 -2.57 1.32 -11.15
N ILE A 42 -2.56 2.16 -12.17
CA ILE A 42 -1.57 3.23 -12.36
C ILE A 42 -2.29 4.54 -12.67
N ASP A 43 -1.64 5.66 -12.40
CA ASP A 43 -2.11 6.95 -12.86
C ASP A 43 -1.92 7.09 -14.36
N ASN A 44 -2.87 7.72 -15.01
CA ASN A 44 -2.82 8.08 -16.42
C ASN A 44 -3.42 9.46 -16.59
N GLY A 45 -2.77 10.31 -17.38
CA GLY A 45 -3.14 11.70 -17.58
C GLY A 45 -1.92 12.61 -17.50
N PRO A 46 -1.91 13.75 -18.21
CA PRO A 46 -0.75 14.62 -18.29
C PRO A 46 -0.52 15.49 -17.05
N THR A 47 -1.55 15.73 -16.25
CA THR A 47 -1.50 16.56 -15.04
C THR A 47 -2.16 15.89 -13.85
N LEU A 48 -1.87 16.34 -12.62
CA LEU A 48 -2.50 15.84 -11.40
C LEU A 48 -4.02 16.00 -11.41
N ASP A 49 -4.54 17.05 -12.02
CA ASP A 49 -5.97 17.33 -12.11
C ASP A 49 -6.70 16.47 -13.15
N GLU A 50 -5.94 15.86 -14.08
CA GLU A 50 -6.46 15.00 -15.13
C GLU A 50 -6.12 13.52 -14.90
N LEU A 51 -5.60 13.18 -13.73
CA LEU A 51 -5.26 11.81 -13.38
C LEU A 51 -6.52 10.95 -13.30
N GLN A 52 -6.62 10.02 -14.24
CA GLN A 52 -7.61 8.95 -14.18
C GLN A 52 -6.88 7.61 -14.01
N PRO A 53 -7.10 6.90 -12.91
CA PRO A 53 -6.47 5.60 -12.73
C PRO A 53 -6.92 4.61 -13.80
N ILE A 54 -5.95 3.98 -14.46
CA ILE A 54 -6.20 2.83 -15.34
C ILE A 54 -6.01 1.56 -14.52
N VAL A 55 -6.97 0.65 -14.63
CA VAL A 55 -6.94 -0.67 -14.00
C VAL A 55 -6.80 -1.73 -15.08
N LEU A 56 -5.77 -2.56 -14.96
CA LEU A 56 -5.48 -3.68 -15.87
C LEU A 56 -5.43 -4.96 -15.07
N LYS A 57 -6.26 -5.93 -15.45
CA LYS A 57 -6.42 -7.20 -14.75
C LYS A 57 -6.38 -8.36 -15.73
N GLU A 58 -5.74 -9.46 -15.34
CA GLU A 58 -5.69 -10.66 -16.17
C GLU A 58 -5.69 -11.93 -15.30
N THR A 59 -6.25 -13.01 -15.84
CA THR A 59 -6.19 -14.33 -15.23
C THR A 59 -4.89 -15.04 -15.61
N GLY A 60 -4.37 -15.84 -14.68
CA GLY A 60 -3.14 -16.59 -14.85
C GLY A 60 -1.92 -15.82 -14.38
N LYS A 61 -0.76 -16.19 -14.90
CA LYS A 61 0.56 -15.69 -14.49
C LYS A 61 0.80 -14.24 -14.94
N ILE A 62 1.78 -13.60 -14.30
CA ILE A 62 2.19 -12.21 -14.60
C ILE A 62 2.52 -11.99 -16.08
N ASP A 63 3.02 -13.01 -16.77
CA ASP A 63 3.33 -12.87 -18.20
C ASP A 63 2.09 -12.53 -19.04
N ARG A 64 0.90 -13.09 -18.70
CA ARG A 64 -0.36 -12.72 -19.37
C ARG A 64 -0.76 -11.27 -19.10
N LEU A 65 -0.60 -10.82 -17.85
CA LEU A 65 -0.83 -9.41 -17.52
C LEU A 65 0.16 -8.52 -18.28
N THR A 66 1.42 -8.93 -18.42
CA THR A 66 2.44 -8.20 -19.18
C THR A 66 2.05 -8.09 -20.65
N GLU A 67 1.59 -9.18 -21.27
CA GLU A 67 1.08 -9.17 -22.65
C GLU A 67 -0.12 -8.24 -22.80
N HIS A 68 -1.09 -8.29 -21.88
CA HIS A 68 -2.26 -7.42 -21.87
C HIS A 68 -1.85 -5.94 -21.76
N VAL A 69 -0.93 -5.61 -20.86
CA VAL A 69 -0.42 -4.24 -20.67
C VAL A 69 0.28 -3.73 -21.93
N ASN A 70 1.15 -4.55 -22.53
CA ASN A 70 1.88 -4.19 -23.76
C ASN A 70 0.95 -4.05 -24.98
N GLY A 71 -0.18 -4.73 -25.00
CA GLY A 71 -1.20 -4.62 -26.04
C GLY A 71 -2.15 -3.44 -25.92
N LYS A 72 -2.07 -2.66 -24.82
CA LYS A 72 -2.97 -1.50 -24.59
C LYS A 72 -2.48 -0.26 -25.32
N GLU A 73 -3.19 0.15 -26.36
CA GLU A 73 -2.92 1.36 -27.15
C GLU A 73 -3.03 2.66 -26.34
N ASN A 74 -3.82 2.65 -25.25
CA ASN A 74 -4.07 3.84 -24.43
C ASN A 74 -2.99 4.10 -23.36
N LEU A 75 -1.97 3.26 -23.26
CA LEU A 75 -0.81 3.48 -22.41
C LEU A 75 0.28 4.21 -23.18
N ASN A 76 0.47 5.48 -22.87
CA ASN A 76 1.59 6.24 -23.43
C ASN A 76 2.85 6.02 -22.59
N GLY A 77 3.61 4.98 -22.92
CA GLY A 77 4.81 4.61 -22.19
C GLY A 77 5.89 5.71 -22.08
N ASP A 78 5.84 6.73 -22.93
CA ASP A 78 6.76 7.87 -22.91
C ASP A 78 6.28 9.03 -22.04
N LEU A 79 5.05 8.97 -21.50
CA LEU A 79 4.55 9.96 -20.55
C LEU A 79 5.40 9.96 -19.28
N PHE A 80 5.80 11.14 -18.82
CA PHE A 80 6.59 11.32 -17.60
C PHE A 80 5.72 11.76 -16.44
N PHE A 81 5.95 11.18 -15.27
CA PHE A 81 5.34 11.58 -14.02
C PHE A 81 6.41 12.03 -13.03
N GLU A 82 6.30 13.26 -12.50
CA GLU A 82 7.09 13.71 -11.35
C GLU A 82 6.58 13.07 -10.04
N ASN A 83 5.26 12.86 -9.96
CA ASN A 83 4.60 12.18 -8.87
C ASN A 83 3.65 11.14 -9.45
N HIS A 84 3.69 9.93 -8.94
CA HIS A 84 2.86 8.83 -9.39
C HIS A 84 2.65 7.82 -8.28
N CYS A 85 1.46 7.26 -8.22
CA CYS A 85 1.11 6.16 -7.32
C CYS A 85 0.60 4.96 -8.14
N GLY A 86 1.33 3.85 -8.09
CA GLY A 86 0.94 2.58 -8.70
C GLY A 86 0.74 1.50 -7.66
N ILE A 87 -0.31 0.70 -7.80
CA ILE A 87 -0.60 -0.46 -6.95
C ILE A 87 -0.77 -1.71 -7.78
N GLY A 88 -0.35 -2.86 -7.26
CA GLY A 88 -0.43 -4.13 -7.95
C GLY A 88 -0.63 -5.29 -6.99
N HIS A 89 -1.16 -6.41 -7.54
CA HIS A 89 -1.50 -7.58 -6.76
C HIS A 89 -1.41 -8.86 -7.58
N THR A 90 -0.93 -9.94 -6.93
CA THR A 90 -1.05 -11.32 -7.41
C THR A 90 -2.00 -12.08 -6.50
N ARG A 91 -2.98 -12.77 -7.10
CA ARG A 91 -4.05 -13.42 -6.35
C ARG A 91 -3.83 -14.94 -6.27
N TRP A 92 -4.13 -15.48 -5.10
CA TRP A 92 -4.45 -16.88 -4.88
C TRP A 92 -5.94 -16.93 -4.48
N ALA A 93 -6.78 -17.52 -5.34
CA ALA A 93 -8.22 -17.49 -5.17
C ALA A 93 -8.67 -18.21 -3.90
N THR A 94 -9.34 -17.48 -3.02
CA THR A 94 -10.02 -17.99 -1.81
C THR A 94 -11.53 -17.80 -1.89
N HIS A 95 -11.99 -16.69 -2.49
CA HIS A 95 -13.40 -16.35 -2.70
C HIS A 95 -13.62 -16.03 -4.17
N GLY A 96 -14.51 -16.77 -4.83
CA GLY A 96 -14.80 -16.66 -6.25
C GLY A 96 -13.70 -17.29 -7.15
N PRO A 97 -14.06 -17.77 -8.34
CA PRO A 97 -13.12 -18.39 -9.28
C PRO A 97 -12.13 -17.37 -9.85
N PRO A 98 -11.00 -17.82 -10.43
CA PRO A 98 -10.12 -16.97 -11.20
C PRO A 98 -10.87 -16.35 -12.38
N ALA A 99 -11.10 -15.03 -12.30
CA ALA A 99 -11.76 -14.23 -13.34
C ALA A 99 -11.30 -12.77 -13.22
N PRO A 100 -11.25 -11.97 -14.31
CA PRO A 100 -10.82 -10.57 -14.24
C PRO A 100 -11.66 -9.76 -13.23
N ARG A 101 -12.97 -10.00 -13.11
CA ARG A 101 -13.84 -9.32 -12.14
C ARG A 101 -13.46 -9.62 -10.68
N ASN A 102 -12.88 -10.80 -10.41
CA ASN A 102 -12.44 -11.24 -9.10
C ASN A 102 -10.96 -10.91 -8.82
N SER A 103 -10.24 -10.35 -9.80
CA SER A 103 -8.85 -9.95 -9.67
C SER A 103 -8.74 -8.56 -9.04
N HIS A 104 -7.65 -8.33 -8.29
CA HIS A 104 -7.32 -7.01 -7.75
C HIS A 104 -6.54 -6.17 -8.76
N PRO A 105 -6.55 -4.83 -8.63
CA PRO A 105 -7.26 -4.01 -7.65
C PRO A 105 -8.78 -4.04 -7.82
N HIS A 106 -9.54 -3.98 -6.70
CA HIS A 106 -10.97 -3.74 -6.73
C HIS A 106 -11.28 -2.24 -6.71
N THR A 107 -12.39 -1.86 -7.34
CA THR A 107 -12.80 -0.46 -7.55
C THR A 107 -14.13 -0.18 -6.85
N SER A 108 -14.36 1.08 -6.47
CA SER A 108 -15.64 1.53 -5.92
C SER A 108 -16.75 1.57 -6.97
N ASP A 109 -16.39 1.93 -8.21
CA ASP A 109 -17.30 2.24 -9.32
C ASP A 109 -16.56 2.23 -10.66
N ALA A 110 -17.30 2.49 -11.73
CA ALA A 110 -16.75 2.55 -13.10
C ALA A 110 -15.77 3.71 -13.34
N SER A 111 -15.78 4.74 -12.49
CA SER A 111 -14.86 5.89 -12.56
C SER A 111 -13.55 5.63 -11.83
N ASN A 112 -13.39 4.49 -11.14
CA ASN A 112 -12.22 4.13 -10.36
C ASN A 112 -11.86 5.17 -9.27
N GLU A 113 -12.87 5.75 -8.61
CA GLU A 113 -12.63 6.80 -7.62
C GLU A 113 -11.80 6.31 -6.44
N PHE A 114 -12.08 5.10 -5.96
CA PHE A 114 -11.32 4.41 -4.91
C PHE A 114 -10.91 3.02 -5.37
N LEU A 115 -9.65 2.71 -5.17
CA LEU A 115 -9.00 1.46 -5.58
C LEU A 115 -8.33 0.81 -4.38
N VAL A 116 -8.47 -0.51 -4.26
CA VAL A 116 -7.88 -1.26 -3.14
C VAL A 116 -7.26 -2.56 -3.62
N VAL A 117 -6.06 -2.87 -3.11
CA VAL A 117 -5.48 -4.22 -3.13
C VAL A 117 -5.49 -4.79 -1.72
N HIS A 118 -5.72 -6.09 -1.59
CA HIS A 118 -5.95 -6.77 -0.31
C HIS A 118 -5.30 -8.15 -0.29
N ASN A 119 -4.56 -8.41 0.78
CA ASN A 119 -4.15 -9.75 1.20
C ASN A 119 -4.85 -10.08 2.51
N GLY A 120 -5.55 -11.19 2.58
CA GLY A 120 -6.21 -11.62 3.80
C GLY A 120 -7.66 -12.06 3.59
N ILE A 121 -8.46 -11.95 4.64
CA ILE A 121 -9.90 -12.28 4.63
C ILE A 121 -10.66 -11.27 5.49
N ILE A 122 -11.68 -10.67 4.90
CA ILE A 122 -12.63 -9.78 5.60
C ILE A 122 -13.81 -10.62 6.06
N THR A 123 -13.84 -10.98 7.33
CA THR A 123 -14.82 -11.93 7.87
C THR A 123 -16.24 -11.40 7.93
N ASN A 124 -16.42 -10.07 8.04
CA ASN A 124 -17.73 -9.42 8.06
C ASN A 124 -18.17 -8.87 6.69
N HIS A 125 -17.55 -9.33 5.58
CA HIS A 125 -17.84 -8.83 4.23
C HIS A 125 -19.30 -8.97 3.82
N GLN A 126 -20.00 -10.06 4.21
CA GLN A 126 -21.40 -10.27 3.86
C GLN A 126 -22.32 -9.21 4.48
N ALA A 127 -22.15 -8.92 5.76
CA ALA A 127 -22.94 -7.89 6.43
C ALA A 127 -22.70 -6.48 5.85
N LEU A 128 -21.43 -6.19 5.50
CA LEU A 128 -21.07 -4.94 4.81
C LEU A 128 -21.68 -4.87 3.41
N ARG A 129 -21.65 -5.98 2.66
CA ARG A 129 -22.23 -6.07 1.32
C ARG A 129 -23.74 -5.80 1.37
N GLU A 130 -24.47 -6.48 2.23
CA GLU A 130 -25.92 -6.28 2.39
C GLU A 130 -26.25 -4.82 2.79
N MET A 131 -25.44 -4.22 3.64
CA MET A 131 -25.61 -2.81 4.04
C MET A 131 -25.41 -1.88 2.82
N LEU A 132 -24.37 -2.09 2.03
CA LEU A 132 -24.03 -1.28 0.87
C LEU A 132 -25.05 -1.50 -0.29
N GLU A 133 -25.53 -2.73 -0.51
CA GLU A 133 -26.58 -3.02 -1.50
C GLU A 133 -27.87 -2.28 -1.17
N ARG A 134 -28.26 -2.21 0.12
CA ARG A 134 -29.40 -1.37 0.56
C ARG A 134 -29.19 0.14 0.37
N LYS A 135 -27.93 0.56 0.15
CA LYS A 135 -27.57 1.94 -0.19
C LYS A 135 -27.44 2.17 -1.71
N GLY A 136 -27.71 1.15 -2.50
CA GLY A 136 -27.71 1.23 -3.97
C GLY A 136 -26.38 0.86 -4.63
N PHE A 137 -25.38 0.36 -3.87
CA PHE A 137 -24.14 -0.12 -4.46
C PHE A 137 -24.35 -1.47 -5.15
N VAL A 138 -23.86 -1.59 -6.38
CA VAL A 138 -23.89 -2.83 -7.17
C VAL A 138 -22.55 -3.53 -7.06
N PHE A 139 -22.57 -4.84 -6.84
CA PHE A 139 -21.37 -5.68 -6.73
C PHE A 139 -21.21 -6.54 -7.97
N GLU A 140 -19.99 -6.61 -8.49
CA GLU A 140 -19.64 -7.35 -9.70
C GLU A 140 -18.85 -8.62 -9.41
N SER A 141 -18.12 -8.65 -8.27
CA SER A 141 -17.27 -9.77 -7.90
C SER A 141 -17.89 -10.63 -6.80
N GLU A 142 -17.36 -11.84 -6.70
CA GLU A 142 -17.66 -12.77 -5.59
C GLU A 142 -16.63 -12.67 -4.45
N THR A 143 -15.73 -11.66 -4.48
CA THR A 143 -14.67 -11.52 -3.47
C THR A 143 -15.19 -10.79 -2.22
N ASP A 144 -14.55 -11.07 -1.11
CA ASP A 144 -14.72 -10.33 0.14
C ASP A 144 -14.14 -8.90 0.07
N THR A 145 -13.26 -8.66 -0.89
CA THR A 145 -12.51 -7.40 -1.00
C THR A 145 -13.34 -6.26 -1.57
N GLU A 146 -14.28 -6.52 -2.48
CA GLU A 146 -15.03 -5.47 -3.19
C GLU A 146 -15.84 -4.57 -2.23
N VAL A 147 -16.18 -5.06 -1.05
CA VAL A 147 -16.86 -4.23 -0.03
C VAL A 147 -15.99 -3.06 0.42
N ILE A 148 -14.65 -3.17 0.36
CA ILE A 148 -13.74 -2.16 0.89
C ILE A 148 -13.76 -0.86 0.08
N PRO A 149 -13.50 -0.85 -1.25
CA PRO A 149 -13.57 0.39 -2.01
C PRO A 149 -14.98 0.98 -2.06
N LYS A 150 -16.03 0.15 -2.05
CA LYS A 150 -17.42 0.63 -2.00
C LYS A 150 -17.77 1.27 -0.65
N LEU A 151 -17.31 0.68 0.46
CA LEU A 151 -17.42 1.28 1.79
C LEU A 151 -16.64 2.60 1.88
N THR A 152 -15.46 2.65 1.24
CA THR A 152 -14.66 3.88 1.19
C THR A 152 -15.42 5.00 0.49
N LYS A 153 -16.02 4.74 -0.67
CA LYS A 153 -16.85 5.71 -1.39
C LYS A 153 -18.06 6.13 -0.58
N TYR A 154 -18.78 5.18 0.01
CA TYR A 154 -19.95 5.48 0.88
C TYR A 154 -19.59 6.42 2.03
N LEU A 155 -18.48 6.17 2.71
CA LEU A 155 -18.03 7.03 3.80
C LEU A 155 -17.53 8.39 3.31
N TYR A 156 -16.83 8.44 2.19
CA TYR A 156 -16.39 9.69 1.57
C TYR A 156 -17.57 10.61 1.25
N GLU A 157 -18.62 10.08 0.62
CA GLU A 157 -19.86 10.82 0.33
C GLU A 157 -20.55 11.26 1.64
N LYS A 158 -20.54 10.42 2.67
CA LYS A 158 -21.15 10.70 3.98
C LYS A 158 -20.43 11.79 4.75
N PHE A 159 -19.11 11.90 4.61
CA PHE A 159 -18.32 12.99 5.21
C PHE A 159 -18.37 14.29 4.37
N HIS A 160 -19.19 14.35 3.32
CA HIS A 160 -19.31 15.51 2.44
C HIS A 160 -17.96 15.99 1.91
N THR A 161 -17.07 15.07 1.57
CA THR A 161 -15.72 15.33 1.02
C THR A 161 -14.75 16.10 1.95
N ARG A 162 -15.11 16.32 3.23
CA ARG A 162 -14.31 17.07 4.20
C ARG A 162 -13.44 16.17 5.09
N VAL A 163 -12.79 15.20 4.50
CA VAL A 163 -11.99 14.21 5.23
C VAL A 163 -10.65 14.02 4.54
N THR A 164 -9.56 13.91 5.29
CA THR A 164 -8.27 13.53 4.72
C THR A 164 -8.28 12.06 4.32
N PHE A 165 -7.45 11.68 3.34
CA PHE A 165 -7.42 10.29 2.88
C PHE A 165 -7.10 9.32 4.02
N ARG A 166 -6.14 9.67 4.87
CA ARG A 166 -5.82 8.90 6.07
C ARG A 166 -7.03 8.70 6.99
N GLN A 167 -7.75 9.78 7.34
CA GLN A 167 -8.93 9.69 8.21
C GLN A 167 -10.02 8.81 7.59
N LEU A 168 -10.28 8.97 6.30
CA LEU A 168 -11.24 8.15 5.57
C LEU A 168 -10.88 6.66 5.66
N VAL A 169 -9.62 6.31 5.36
CA VAL A 169 -9.15 4.91 5.43
C VAL A 169 -9.24 4.36 6.84
N MET A 170 -8.88 5.14 7.87
CA MET A 170 -9.01 4.72 9.26
C MET A 170 -10.47 4.39 9.63
N GLU A 171 -11.43 5.20 9.18
CA GLU A 171 -12.85 4.93 9.42
C GLU A 171 -13.34 3.67 8.68
N VAL A 172 -12.79 3.39 7.48
CA VAL A 172 -13.04 2.14 6.77
C VAL A 172 -12.47 0.96 7.57
N VAL A 173 -11.18 1.01 7.93
CA VAL A 173 -10.47 -0.07 8.62
C VAL A 173 -11.10 -0.40 9.97
N ARG A 174 -11.66 0.60 10.67
CA ARG A 174 -12.40 0.40 11.92
C ARG A 174 -13.63 -0.50 11.74
N GLN A 175 -14.26 -0.47 10.57
CA GLN A 175 -15.44 -1.28 10.28
C GLN A 175 -15.10 -2.68 9.76
N LEU A 176 -13.85 -2.93 9.39
CA LEU A 176 -13.41 -4.23 8.89
C LEU A 176 -13.05 -5.18 10.04
N GLN A 177 -13.43 -6.44 9.88
CA GLN A 177 -13.06 -7.54 10.77
C GLN A 177 -12.27 -8.58 9.98
N GLY A 178 -11.27 -9.19 10.64
CA GLY A 178 -10.43 -10.22 10.04
C GLY A 178 -8.96 -9.84 9.99
N ALA A 179 -8.19 -10.60 9.23
CA ALA A 179 -6.76 -10.36 8.99
C ALA A 179 -6.58 -9.80 7.59
N PHE A 180 -5.82 -8.71 7.47
CA PHE A 180 -5.62 -8.03 6.20
C PHE A 180 -4.31 -7.25 6.12
N ALA A 181 -3.82 -7.08 4.90
CA ALA A 181 -2.94 -6.01 4.47
C ALA A 181 -3.62 -5.32 3.27
N LEU A 182 -3.76 -4.01 3.35
CA LEU A 182 -4.52 -3.19 2.41
C LEU A 182 -3.66 -2.04 1.91
N ILE A 183 -3.81 -1.71 0.62
CA ILE A 183 -3.33 -0.43 0.08
C ILE A 183 -4.49 0.22 -0.67
N PHE A 184 -4.73 1.48 -0.32
CA PHE A 184 -5.76 2.33 -0.90
C PHE A 184 -5.12 3.39 -1.81
N LYS A 185 -5.76 3.59 -2.96
CA LYS A 185 -5.47 4.65 -3.92
C LYS A 185 -6.76 5.34 -4.31
N SER A 186 -6.73 6.65 -4.59
CA SER A 186 -7.91 7.39 -5.02
C SER A 186 -7.56 8.51 -6.00
N SER A 187 -8.47 8.81 -6.92
CA SER A 187 -8.41 9.99 -7.79
C SER A 187 -8.73 11.28 -7.04
N HIS A 188 -9.44 11.21 -5.90
CA HIS A 188 -9.73 12.36 -5.04
C HIS A 188 -8.51 12.82 -4.23
N TYR A 189 -7.49 11.97 -4.08
CA TYR A 189 -6.27 12.24 -3.33
C TYR A 189 -5.05 11.91 -4.21
N PRO A 190 -4.83 12.69 -5.29
CA PRO A 190 -3.75 12.41 -6.24
C PRO A 190 -2.39 12.50 -5.56
N GLY A 191 -1.52 11.55 -5.88
CA GLY A 191 -0.18 11.47 -5.27
C GLY A 191 -0.15 10.92 -3.85
N GLU A 192 -1.28 10.43 -3.30
CA GLU A 192 -1.33 9.83 -1.98
C GLU A 192 -1.59 8.33 -2.06
N LEU A 193 -0.95 7.57 -1.15
CA LEU A 193 -1.30 6.18 -0.84
C LEU A 193 -1.49 6.02 0.67
N VAL A 194 -2.49 5.24 1.05
CA VAL A 194 -2.68 4.83 2.44
C VAL A 194 -2.66 3.31 2.52
N ALA A 195 -1.81 2.79 3.39
CA ALA A 195 -1.72 1.36 3.65
C ALA A 195 -2.15 1.06 5.08
N ALA A 196 -2.82 -0.07 5.30
CA ALA A 196 -3.24 -0.52 6.62
C ALA A 196 -2.96 -2.01 6.77
N LYS A 197 -2.57 -2.44 7.99
CA LYS A 197 -2.19 -3.83 8.24
C LYS A 197 -2.76 -4.33 9.55
N ARG A 198 -3.28 -5.57 9.50
CA ARG A 198 -3.66 -6.38 10.67
C ARG A 198 -3.52 -7.86 10.31
N GLY A 199 -2.61 -8.59 10.96
CA GLY A 199 -2.43 -10.03 10.78
C GLY A 199 -1.71 -10.47 9.50
N SER A 200 -1.79 -9.73 8.40
CA SER A 200 -1.07 -10.03 7.15
C SER A 200 0.18 -9.17 7.00
N PRO A 201 1.30 -9.68 6.44
CA PRO A 201 2.55 -8.93 6.34
C PRO A 201 2.46 -7.78 5.33
N LEU A 202 3.09 -6.64 5.67
CA LEU A 202 3.28 -5.51 4.78
C LEU A 202 4.50 -4.69 5.23
N LEU A 203 5.35 -4.33 4.28
CA LEU A 203 6.57 -3.57 4.48
C LEU A 203 6.53 -2.29 3.64
N LEU A 204 7.17 -1.25 4.16
CA LEU A 204 7.46 0.00 3.44
C LEU A 204 8.95 0.07 3.15
N GLY A 205 9.33 0.11 1.87
CA GLY A 205 10.69 0.34 1.40
C GLY A 205 10.89 1.82 1.05
N ILE A 206 12.06 2.36 1.38
CA ILE A 206 12.39 3.78 1.23
C ILE A 206 13.66 3.91 0.39
N VAL A 207 13.59 4.69 -0.70
CA VAL A 207 14.75 5.12 -1.51
C VAL A 207 14.81 6.63 -1.46
N GLU A 208 15.86 7.15 -0.85
CA GLU A 208 16.18 8.57 -0.88
C GLU A 208 17.27 8.80 -1.92
N ASP A 209 17.10 9.80 -2.77
CA ASP A 209 18.16 10.19 -3.70
C ASP A 209 19.28 10.91 -2.94
N THR A 210 20.41 10.22 -2.76
CA THR A 210 21.61 10.73 -2.08
C THR A 210 22.42 11.70 -2.94
N HIS A 211 22.01 11.98 -4.16
CA HIS A 211 22.73 12.89 -5.09
C HIS A 211 22.38 14.38 -4.87
N ALA A 212 21.39 14.70 -4.04
CA ALA A 212 21.24 16.06 -3.56
C ALA A 212 22.24 16.29 -2.42
N ASN A 213 23.33 17.01 -2.65
CA ASN A 213 24.27 17.51 -1.64
C ASN A 213 23.53 18.39 -0.61
N ALA A 214 22.74 17.80 0.27
CA ALA A 214 22.19 18.42 1.46
C ALA A 214 22.65 17.61 2.67
N PRO A 215 23.10 18.28 3.76
CA PRO A 215 23.47 17.57 4.98
C PRO A 215 22.27 16.75 5.45
N HIS A 216 22.53 15.53 5.88
CA HIS A 216 21.55 14.58 6.40
C HIS A 216 20.52 15.27 7.31
N ALA A 217 19.39 15.69 6.75
CA ALA A 217 18.20 15.85 7.52
C ALA A 217 17.67 14.42 7.72
N VAL A 218 17.90 13.89 8.89
CA VAL A 218 17.15 12.74 9.39
C VAL A 218 15.68 13.16 9.29
N LEU A 219 14.92 12.59 8.35
CA LEU A 219 13.48 12.73 8.29
C LEU A 219 12.91 11.92 9.45
N THR A 220 13.09 12.44 10.65
CA THR A 220 12.23 12.11 11.79
C THR A 220 10.93 12.85 11.58
N SER A 221 9.82 12.32 12.05
CA SER A 221 8.49 12.92 12.09
C SER A 221 8.48 14.41 12.57
N GLU A 222 9.54 14.88 13.19
CA GLU A 222 9.72 16.26 13.65
C GLU A 222 9.99 17.30 12.54
N GLY A 223 10.34 16.90 11.33
CA GLY A 223 10.63 17.82 10.20
C GLY A 223 9.40 18.47 9.58
N PHE A 224 8.24 17.91 9.78
CA PHE A 224 6.95 18.43 9.32
C PHE A 224 6.18 19.04 10.48
N LYS A 225 6.54 20.27 10.87
CA LYS A 225 5.58 21.11 11.62
C LYS A 225 4.39 21.36 10.71
N THR A 226 3.31 20.65 10.99
CA THR A 226 1.99 20.91 10.45
C THR A 226 1.69 22.40 10.63
N SER A 227 1.67 23.15 9.52
CA SER A 227 0.93 24.39 9.49
C SER A 227 -0.51 24.04 9.86
N LYS A 228 -1.01 24.67 10.91
CA LYS A 228 -2.36 24.50 11.45
C LYS A 228 -3.37 24.36 10.31
N GLU A 229 -4.18 23.31 10.37
CA GLU A 229 -5.34 23.11 9.52
C GLU A 229 -6.23 24.37 9.61
N GLY A 230 -6.24 25.17 8.57
CA GLY A 230 -7.18 26.25 8.36
C GLY A 230 -7.98 25.95 7.09
N PRO A 231 -9.26 26.37 7.00
CA PRO A 231 -10.08 26.10 5.83
C PRO A 231 -9.45 26.75 4.58
N ILE A 232 -9.54 26.01 3.47
CA ILE A 232 -9.11 26.48 2.14
C ILE A 232 -9.86 27.77 1.82
N GLY A 233 -9.18 28.89 1.98
CA GLY A 233 -9.56 30.21 1.50
C GLY A 233 -8.38 30.74 0.71
N ASP A 234 -8.62 31.08 -0.55
CA ASP A 234 -7.69 31.76 -1.44
C ASP A 234 -7.25 33.07 -0.80
N GLU A 235 -6.05 33.08 -0.19
CA GLU A 235 -5.21 34.29 -0.11
C GLU A 235 -3.83 33.93 0.42
N ALA A 236 -2.83 34.01 -0.47
CA ALA A 236 -1.43 33.90 -0.08
C ALA A 236 -1.04 35.09 0.83
N PRO A 237 -0.41 34.87 1.99
CA PRO A 237 0.11 35.96 2.78
C PRO A 237 1.25 36.65 2.03
N ARG A 238 1.11 37.92 1.74
CA ARG A 238 2.21 38.81 1.30
C ARG A 238 3.06 39.06 2.53
N ASP A 239 4.26 38.53 2.58
CA ASP A 239 5.23 38.90 3.58
C ASP A 239 6.33 39.76 2.99
N ASN A 240 6.70 40.77 3.79
CA ASN A 240 7.73 41.74 3.50
C ASN A 240 9.12 41.10 3.51
N GLY A 241 9.79 41.09 2.35
CA GLY A 241 11.26 41.18 2.27
C GLY A 241 12.08 39.94 2.68
N GLY A 242 11.52 38.74 2.76
CA GLY A 242 12.26 37.52 3.04
C GLY A 242 12.57 36.71 1.77
N LYS A 243 13.81 36.27 1.60
CA LYS A 243 14.25 35.37 0.54
C LYS A 243 13.31 34.14 0.50
N ARG A 244 12.65 33.92 -0.65
CA ARG A 244 11.91 32.67 -0.93
C ARG A 244 12.85 31.51 -0.64
N GLN A 245 12.65 30.80 0.46
CA GLN A 245 13.22 29.48 0.63
C GLN A 245 12.60 28.62 -0.48
N LYS A 246 13.43 28.21 -1.45
CA LYS A 246 13.05 27.17 -2.40
C LYS A 246 12.69 25.95 -1.56
N ALA A 247 11.43 25.49 -1.64
CA ALA A 247 11.06 24.19 -1.10
C ALA A 247 12.06 23.19 -1.69
N VAL A 248 12.80 22.51 -0.82
CA VAL A 248 13.70 21.43 -1.23
C VAL A 248 12.78 20.35 -1.77
N LYS A 249 12.76 20.13 -3.08
CA LYS A 249 12.07 19.01 -3.69
C LYS A 249 12.82 17.74 -3.21
N ASN A 250 12.28 17.05 -2.23
CA ASN A 250 12.80 15.76 -1.84
C ASN A 250 12.52 14.78 -2.98
N HIS A 251 13.57 14.28 -3.59
CA HIS A 251 13.49 13.22 -4.58
C HIS A 251 13.46 11.90 -3.81
N VAL A 252 12.30 11.27 -3.73
CA VAL A 252 12.13 10.05 -2.95
C VAL A 252 11.20 9.08 -3.67
N GLU A 253 11.54 7.80 -3.57
CA GLU A 253 10.69 6.70 -4.03
C GLU A 253 10.32 5.81 -2.84
N TYR A 254 9.08 5.36 -2.83
CA TYR A 254 8.56 4.43 -1.83
C TYR A 254 8.01 3.17 -2.49
N TYR A 255 8.17 2.07 -1.78
CA TYR A 255 7.67 0.76 -2.20
C TYR A 255 6.87 0.15 -1.06
N PHE A 256 5.68 -0.37 -1.33
CA PHE A 256 5.04 -1.30 -0.42
C PHE A 256 5.14 -2.71 -0.99
N ALA A 257 5.44 -3.68 -0.15
CA ALA A 257 5.38 -5.08 -0.52
C ALA A 257 4.93 -5.96 0.64
N SER A 258 4.23 -7.04 0.30
CA SER A 258 3.88 -8.09 1.27
C SER A 258 5.04 -9.03 1.60
N ASP A 259 6.15 -8.89 0.88
CA ASP A 259 7.38 -9.66 1.08
C ASP A 259 8.61 -8.84 0.64
N ALA A 260 9.69 -8.94 1.42
CA ALA A 260 10.95 -8.23 1.14
C ALA A 260 11.57 -8.60 -0.21
N SER A 261 11.34 -9.83 -0.69
CA SER A 261 11.85 -10.33 -1.96
C SER A 261 11.45 -9.47 -3.16
N ALA A 262 10.30 -8.80 -3.08
CA ALA A 262 9.83 -7.95 -4.16
C ALA A 262 10.51 -6.58 -4.21
N MET A 263 11.13 -6.12 -3.12
CA MET A 263 11.69 -4.77 -3.04
C MET A 263 13.21 -4.71 -2.88
N VAL A 264 13.86 -5.83 -2.56
CA VAL A 264 15.32 -5.85 -2.25
C VAL A 264 16.19 -5.35 -3.40
N GLU A 265 15.75 -5.48 -4.66
CA GLU A 265 16.43 -4.94 -5.84
C GLU A 265 16.30 -3.42 -5.97
N HIS A 266 15.33 -2.81 -5.28
CA HIS A 266 15.09 -1.38 -5.29
C HIS A 266 15.66 -0.70 -4.04
N THR A 267 15.48 -1.31 -2.87
CA THR A 267 15.99 -0.79 -1.60
C THR A 267 16.19 -1.89 -0.56
N LYS A 268 17.23 -1.70 0.26
CA LYS A 268 17.46 -2.51 1.46
C LYS A 268 16.92 -1.82 2.73
N ARG A 269 16.52 -0.54 2.65
CA ARG A 269 15.96 0.21 3.78
C ARG A 269 14.46 -0.04 3.85
N VAL A 270 14.04 -0.77 4.85
CA VAL A 270 12.65 -1.19 5.03
C VAL A 270 12.14 -0.86 6.42
N LEU A 271 10.84 -0.64 6.50
CA LEU A 271 10.09 -0.46 7.72
C LEU A 271 8.98 -1.51 7.76
N HIS A 272 8.97 -2.31 8.81
CA HIS A 272 7.92 -3.30 9.05
C HIS A 272 6.71 -2.62 9.70
N LEU A 273 5.54 -2.71 9.06
CA LEU A 273 4.30 -2.29 9.69
C LEU A 273 3.87 -3.31 10.74
N GLU A 274 3.42 -2.84 11.90
CA GLU A 274 2.81 -3.67 12.92
C GLU A 274 1.28 -3.72 12.78
N ASP A 275 0.63 -4.58 13.55
CA ASP A 275 -0.83 -4.68 13.54
C ASP A 275 -1.49 -3.39 13.99
N ASP A 276 -2.55 -2.99 13.29
CA ASP A 276 -3.29 -1.74 13.46
C ASP A 276 -2.50 -0.46 13.09
N ASP A 277 -1.33 -0.62 12.43
CA ASP A 277 -0.63 0.51 11.82
C ASP A 277 -1.32 0.92 10.51
N VAL A 278 -1.39 2.24 10.31
CA VAL A 278 -1.81 2.89 9.06
C VAL A 278 -0.67 3.77 8.59
N ALA A 279 -0.09 3.41 7.44
CA ALA A 279 0.95 4.20 6.79
C ALA A 279 0.32 5.14 5.75
N HIS A 280 0.68 6.40 5.77
CA HIS A 280 0.22 7.41 4.83
C HIS A 280 1.41 8.03 4.10
N LEU A 281 1.44 7.88 2.78
CA LEU A 281 2.40 8.53 1.89
C LEU A 281 1.73 9.76 1.26
N HIS A 282 2.33 10.93 1.43
CA HIS A 282 1.85 12.17 0.84
C HIS A 282 2.98 13.21 0.76
N ASN A 283 2.94 14.07 -0.25
CA ASN A 283 3.83 15.24 -0.39
C ASN A 283 5.33 14.93 -0.23
N GLY A 284 5.79 13.76 -0.68
CA GLY A 284 7.19 13.34 -0.58
C GLY A 284 7.60 12.81 0.80
N GLY A 285 6.68 12.67 1.74
CA GLY A 285 6.90 12.11 3.06
C GLY A 285 6.04 10.89 3.36
N TYR A 286 6.29 10.28 4.53
CA TYR A 286 5.43 9.24 5.08
C TYR A 286 5.16 9.49 6.57
N GLY A 287 4.00 9.06 7.04
CA GLY A 287 3.67 9.01 8.46
C GLY A 287 3.07 7.64 8.80
N ILE A 288 3.40 7.12 9.97
CA ILE A 288 2.81 5.89 10.50
C ILE A 288 1.93 6.26 11.68
N TYR A 289 0.72 5.78 11.65
CA TYR A 289 -0.30 6.07 12.66
C TYR A 289 -0.86 4.77 13.21
N ARG A 290 -1.02 4.70 14.52
CA ARG A 290 -1.71 3.59 15.17
C ARG A 290 -3.11 4.00 15.56
N MET A 291 -4.09 3.20 15.17
CA MET A 291 -5.47 3.40 15.59
C MET A 291 -5.63 3.06 17.07
N GLU A 292 -6.18 4.00 17.83
CA GLU A 292 -6.54 3.74 19.22
C GLU A 292 -7.82 2.90 19.28
N LYS A 293 -7.81 1.89 20.16
CA LYS A 293 -9.02 1.12 20.47
C LYS A 293 -9.98 2.04 21.21
N SER A 294 -10.93 2.65 20.49
CA SER A 294 -11.93 3.50 21.10
C SER A 294 -12.77 2.72 22.11
N LYS A 295 -12.83 3.18 23.35
CA LYS A 295 -13.89 2.78 24.27
C LYS A 295 -15.21 3.25 23.66
N PRO A 296 -16.29 2.44 23.70
CA PRO A 296 -17.59 2.87 23.20
C PRO A 296 -18.02 4.12 23.99
N THR A 297 -17.97 5.28 23.36
CA THR A 297 -18.56 6.49 23.91
C THR A 297 -20.08 6.38 23.76
N SER A 298 -20.78 6.23 24.86
CA SER A 298 -22.20 6.44 24.95
C SER A 298 -22.45 7.95 24.79
N GLY A 299 -22.61 8.42 23.57
CA GLY A 299 -22.84 9.83 23.26
C GLY A 299 -24.01 10.00 22.31
N THR A 300 -24.99 10.73 22.75
CA THR A 300 -26.20 11.20 22.07
C THR A 300 -25.86 11.82 20.71
N SER A 301 -26.35 11.18 19.66
CA SER A 301 -26.21 11.63 18.27
C SER A 301 -27.11 12.83 17.97
N SER A 302 -26.51 13.97 17.67
CA SER A 302 -27.17 15.02 16.88
C SER A 302 -27.01 14.72 15.37
N PRO A 303 -28.05 14.89 14.54
CA PRO A 303 -28.10 14.32 13.20
C PRO A 303 -27.50 15.19 12.08
N VAL A 304 -26.60 16.13 12.31
CA VAL A 304 -26.29 17.17 11.32
C VAL A 304 -24.86 17.15 10.77
N HIS A 305 -23.86 16.56 11.46
CA HIS A 305 -22.50 16.44 10.91
C HIS A 305 -21.88 15.11 11.31
N TYR A 306 -21.51 14.31 10.30
CA TYR A 306 -20.74 13.11 10.51
C TYR A 306 -19.26 13.50 10.48
N GLU A 307 -18.62 13.54 11.65
CA GLU A 307 -17.19 13.79 11.76
C GLU A 307 -16.42 12.47 11.91
N PRO A 308 -15.19 12.36 11.37
CA PRO A 308 -14.35 11.21 11.60
C PRO A 308 -14.11 11.03 13.11
N THR A 309 -14.40 9.84 13.63
CA THR A 309 -14.34 9.55 15.06
C THR A 309 -13.09 8.81 15.49
N VAL A 310 -12.27 8.33 14.54
CA VAL A 310 -11.06 7.55 14.85
C VAL A 310 -9.99 8.47 15.42
N GLN A 311 -9.61 8.20 16.67
CA GLN A 311 -8.40 8.77 17.26
C GLN A 311 -7.20 7.93 16.84
N SER A 312 -6.12 8.59 16.48
CA SER A 312 -4.86 7.95 16.10
C SER A 312 -3.68 8.71 16.65
N ALA A 313 -2.70 7.98 17.12
CA ALA A 313 -1.41 8.54 17.50
C ALA A 313 -0.40 8.30 16.38
N GLU A 314 0.42 9.28 16.07
CA GLU A 314 1.59 9.08 15.22
C GLU A 314 2.61 8.23 15.97
N VAL A 315 3.18 7.24 15.29
CA VAL A 315 4.09 6.25 15.89
C VAL A 315 5.36 6.19 15.07
N GLU A 316 6.50 6.29 15.75
CA GLU A 316 7.78 6.04 15.11
C GLU A 316 8.01 4.55 14.93
N ARG A 317 8.51 4.16 13.75
CA ARG A 317 8.94 2.80 13.43
C ARG A 317 10.39 2.82 12.99
N THR A 318 11.16 1.85 13.45
CA THR A 318 12.58 1.74 13.08
C THR A 318 12.71 1.31 11.63
N VAL A 319 13.52 2.05 10.87
CA VAL A 319 13.94 1.63 9.53
C VAL A 319 15.08 0.64 9.69
N GLU A 320 14.89 -0.56 9.19
CA GLU A 320 15.86 -1.64 9.22
C GLU A 320 16.57 -1.77 7.86
N THR A 321 17.80 -2.28 7.88
CA THR A 321 18.51 -2.62 6.65
C THR A 321 18.43 -4.12 6.41
N LEU A 322 17.81 -4.53 5.32
CA LEU A 322 17.76 -5.93 4.90
C LEU A 322 19.17 -6.46 4.63
N GLN A 323 19.51 -7.56 5.29
CA GLN A 323 20.78 -8.27 5.05
C GLN A 323 20.68 -9.32 3.94
N MET A 324 19.53 -9.36 3.25
CA MET A 324 19.29 -10.31 2.15
C MET A 324 19.95 -9.81 0.87
N GLU A 325 20.63 -10.71 0.18
CA GLU A 325 21.12 -10.47 -1.19
C GLU A 325 20.10 -10.98 -2.22
N VAL A 326 20.10 -10.36 -3.41
CA VAL A 326 19.16 -10.71 -4.50
C VAL A 326 19.30 -12.19 -4.86
N GLU A 327 20.53 -12.71 -4.88
CA GLU A 327 20.82 -14.11 -5.19
C GLU A 327 20.16 -15.10 -4.24
N GLN A 328 20.03 -14.74 -2.97
CA GLN A 328 19.38 -15.59 -1.95
C GLN A 328 17.87 -15.73 -2.18
N ILE A 329 17.27 -14.71 -2.78
CA ILE A 329 15.82 -14.68 -3.07
C ILE A 329 15.50 -15.41 -4.36
N MET A 330 16.46 -15.42 -5.29
CA MET A 330 16.28 -16.07 -6.58
C MET A 330 16.20 -17.59 -6.43
N LYS A 331 15.51 -18.22 -7.37
CA LYS A 331 15.41 -19.67 -7.43
C LYS A 331 16.77 -20.37 -7.58
N GLY A 332 17.76 -19.67 -8.10
CA GLY A 332 19.11 -20.18 -8.34
C GLY A 332 19.10 -21.36 -9.32
N SER A 333 19.86 -22.40 -9.01
CA SER A 333 19.96 -23.62 -9.81
C SER A 333 18.77 -24.58 -9.67
N PHE A 334 17.83 -24.29 -8.77
CA PHE A 334 16.68 -25.16 -8.53
C PHE A 334 15.57 -24.96 -9.58
N LYS A 335 14.89 -26.04 -9.95
CA LYS A 335 13.75 -25.96 -10.89
C LYS A 335 12.52 -25.27 -10.28
N HIS A 336 12.32 -25.44 -8.97
CA HIS A 336 11.16 -24.93 -8.23
C HIS A 336 11.59 -24.29 -6.92
N PHE A 337 10.88 -23.25 -6.46
CA PHE A 337 11.13 -22.63 -5.17
C PHE A 337 11.00 -23.61 -4.00
N MET A 338 9.97 -24.45 -4.01
CA MET A 338 9.81 -25.50 -3.00
C MET A 338 11.02 -26.43 -2.91
N GLN A 339 11.65 -26.76 -4.04
CA GLN A 339 12.88 -27.56 -4.04
C GLN A 339 14.03 -26.82 -3.35
N LYS A 340 14.18 -25.53 -3.63
CA LYS A 340 15.15 -24.65 -2.95
C LYS A 340 14.88 -24.62 -1.45
N GLU A 341 13.64 -24.36 -1.04
CA GLU A 341 13.21 -24.27 0.37
C GLU A 341 13.50 -25.57 1.12
N ILE A 342 13.25 -26.74 0.52
CA ILE A 342 13.58 -28.04 1.11
C ILE A 342 15.09 -28.14 1.39
N HIS A 343 15.93 -27.72 0.47
CA HIS A 343 17.39 -27.78 0.63
C HIS A 343 17.95 -26.75 1.61
N GLU A 344 17.30 -25.59 1.72
CA GLU A 344 17.69 -24.51 2.65
C GLU A 344 17.14 -24.72 4.07
N GLN A 345 16.20 -25.65 4.27
CA GLN A 345 15.53 -25.87 5.55
C GLN A 345 16.47 -26.11 6.74
N PRO A 346 17.56 -26.91 6.64
CA PRO A 346 18.47 -27.10 7.76
C PRO A 346 19.15 -25.78 8.21
N GLU A 347 19.58 -24.95 7.25
CA GLU A 347 20.22 -23.67 7.55
C GLU A 347 19.21 -22.68 8.13
N SER A 348 18.00 -22.61 7.56
CA SER A 348 16.92 -21.76 8.06
C SER A 348 16.55 -22.09 9.50
N MET A 349 16.51 -23.36 9.86
CA MET A 349 16.28 -23.82 11.24
C MET A 349 17.39 -23.37 12.19
N VAL A 350 18.65 -23.55 11.79
CA VAL A 350 19.82 -23.11 12.59
C VAL A 350 19.79 -21.58 12.79
N GLN A 351 19.52 -20.82 11.74
CA GLN A 351 19.40 -19.36 11.81
C GLN A 351 18.28 -18.92 12.76
N THR A 352 17.13 -19.61 12.70
CA THR A 352 15.97 -19.31 13.56
C THR A 352 16.27 -19.60 15.04
N MET A 353 17.04 -20.64 15.33
CA MET A 353 17.44 -21.00 16.70
C MET A 353 18.56 -20.14 17.27
N ARG A 354 19.37 -19.49 16.40
CA ARG A 354 20.56 -18.72 16.81
C ARG A 354 20.17 -17.60 17.77
N GLY A 355 20.75 -17.63 18.97
CA GLY A 355 20.50 -16.66 20.04
C GLY A 355 19.16 -16.83 20.80
N ARG A 356 18.33 -17.79 20.41
CA ARG A 356 17.06 -18.11 21.09
C ARG A 356 17.12 -19.34 21.97
N MET A 357 18.10 -20.20 21.74
CA MET A 357 18.29 -21.43 22.54
C MET A 357 19.65 -21.39 23.23
N VAL A 358 19.66 -21.79 24.50
CA VAL A 358 20.85 -21.98 25.29
C VAL A 358 20.91 -23.46 25.68
N THR A 359 22.00 -24.13 25.33
CA THR A 359 22.26 -25.49 25.81
C THR A 359 22.80 -25.42 27.25
N CYS A 360 22.07 -25.98 28.20
CA CYS A 360 22.59 -26.19 29.56
C CYS A 360 23.46 -27.44 29.58
N ASP A 361 24.50 -27.46 30.45
CA ASP A 361 25.47 -28.55 30.57
C ASP A 361 24.91 -29.93 30.87
N GLU A 362 23.61 -30.07 31.15
CA GLU A 362 22.93 -31.32 31.38
C GLU A 362 22.13 -31.84 30.16
N GLY A 363 22.34 -31.30 28.95
CA GLY A 363 21.65 -31.75 27.74
C GLY A 363 20.18 -31.33 27.66
N LYS A 364 19.72 -30.44 28.54
CA LYS A 364 18.38 -29.84 28.45
C LYS A 364 18.46 -28.48 27.79
N THR A 365 17.65 -28.26 26.76
CA THR A 365 17.48 -26.96 26.11
C THR A 365 16.41 -26.15 26.83
N ALA A 366 16.71 -24.90 27.17
CA ALA A 366 15.74 -23.94 27.67
C ALA A 366 15.51 -22.84 26.62
N GLU A 367 14.26 -22.48 26.38
CA GLU A 367 13.92 -21.28 25.58
C GLU A 367 14.24 -20.02 26.39
N ARG A 368 14.73 -19.02 25.70
CA ARG A 368 14.98 -17.68 26.25
C ARG A 368 13.85 -16.75 25.93
#